data_1686bbf1df071f5317b8f176cb22d804
#
_entry.id   1686bbf1df071f5317b8f176cb22d804
#
_cell.length_a   1.000
_cell.length_b   1.000
_cell.length_c   1.000
_cell.angle_alpha   90.00
_cell.angle_beta   90.00
_cell.angle_gamma   90.00
#
_symmetry.space_group_name_H-M   'P 1'
#
loop_
_entity.id
_entity.type
_entity.pdbx_description
1 polymer ?
#
loop_
_entity_poly.entity_id
_entity_poly.type
_entity_poly.pdbx_seq_one_letter_code
_entity_poly.pdbx_strand_id
1 'polypeptide(L)'
;MACGIRVAGVGLDGLMKVRMRSFEIKQERLKRKYKNTNKSTGGRFAVTSGSGGDPKRIPYTNERLRETKIVFSDMFARACHAFQIERTSLYVFSSLEPDESLTSMLLDEVDLPNYLATLQAPYRVQRHTAMRALAAEYGATAVRLWIVTISNPGVLYSTNPSTLSTFFDDLAHNWRESSELIRNWCKDPKRFNANVHKIASRLTSTGSEARLQAIATSDTPLPIDVWAPAVEAYICWTGGYVKPFLDRLQRYLPSPNYRLIPMYSMSTETIETLTYFNHNDVYFLPLAPGVVYEFREETDQEHFIKPTALEPGKLYEMIVSDAYGLRRYRTGDLFLCRRKINNLPDLVFVKRRGLQYSFTGEKLTAEQVSVVFEQLRERYPQVFADRYLTCLPSAETIPHYKVLLIGEAQNVDVHEIAKRCDEFLRAINCEYESKRASGRLGPVDLIQTGTKEFAETFSSHSGWESQFKFLPLCPHLICNDTTHVS
;
A
#
# COMPACT_ATOMS: atom_id res chain seq x y z
N MET A 1 -35.37 -12.09 -7.17
CA MET A 1 -35.89 -12.35 -5.81
C MET A 1 -34.74 -12.09 -4.84
N ALA A 2 -34.79 -10.97 -4.15
CA ALA A 2 -33.77 -10.56 -3.19
C ALA A 2 -33.96 -11.39 -1.92
N CYS A 3 -33.00 -12.25 -1.61
CA CYS A 3 -32.97 -12.96 -0.35
C CYS A 3 -32.40 -12.01 0.72
N GLY A 4 -33.30 -11.26 1.34
CA GLY A 4 -32.99 -10.36 2.45
C GLY A 4 -32.67 -11.17 3.69
N ILE A 5 -31.41 -11.29 4.04
CA ILE A 5 -31.02 -11.66 5.41
C ILE A 5 -31.33 -10.43 6.28
N ARG A 6 -32.52 -10.43 6.91
CA ARG A 6 -32.79 -9.56 8.04
C ARG A 6 -31.87 -9.94 9.17
N VAL A 7 -30.78 -9.24 9.35
CA VAL A 7 -30.06 -9.22 10.61
C VAL A 7 -30.92 -8.38 11.56
N ALA A 8 -31.71 -9.11 12.37
CA ALA A 8 -32.56 -8.49 13.37
C ALA A 8 -31.68 -7.62 14.30
N GLY A 9 -32.11 -6.40 14.50
CA GLY A 9 -31.87 -5.36 15.49
C GLY A 9 -30.85 -5.52 16.63
N VAL A 10 -29.71 -6.18 16.41
CA VAL A 10 -28.59 -6.16 17.34
C VAL A 10 -27.70 -5.01 16.89
N GLY A 11 -27.78 -3.88 17.57
CA GLY A 11 -26.89 -2.75 17.32
C GLY A 11 -25.41 -3.16 17.33
N LEU A 12 -24.56 -2.36 16.72
CA LEU A 12 -23.10 -2.60 16.59
C LEU A 12 -22.47 -3.05 17.92
N ASP A 13 -22.92 -2.50 19.04
CA ASP A 13 -22.53 -2.86 20.41
C ASP A 13 -22.86 -4.31 20.79
N GLY A 14 -24.00 -4.81 20.37
CA GLY A 14 -24.41 -6.19 20.65
C GLY A 14 -23.60 -7.20 19.83
N LEU A 15 -23.40 -6.92 18.55
CA LEU A 15 -22.54 -7.74 17.66
C LEU A 15 -21.07 -7.72 18.11
N MET A 16 -20.55 -6.58 18.54
CA MET A 16 -19.20 -6.47 19.11
C MET A 16 -19.07 -7.24 20.42
N LYS A 17 -20.02 -7.13 21.35
CA LYS A 17 -19.99 -7.86 22.63
C LYS A 17 -20.02 -9.39 22.42
N VAL A 18 -20.83 -9.88 21.52
CA VAL A 18 -20.89 -11.32 21.18
C VAL A 18 -19.58 -11.77 20.51
N ARG A 19 -19.01 -10.98 19.62
CA ARG A 19 -17.73 -11.29 18.99
C ARG A 19 -16.56 -11.19 19.97
N MET A 20 -16.55 -10.26 20.91
CA MET A 20 -15.52 -10.14 21.96
C MET A 20 -15.50 -11.39 22.85
N ARG A 21 -16.67 -11.83 23.35
CA ARG A 21 -16.76 -13.03 24.18
C ARG A 21 -16.35 -14.30 23.42
N SER A 22 -16.72 -14.39 22.14
CA SER A 22 -16.27 -15.45 21.22
C SER A 22 -14.77 -15.35 20.93
N PHE A 23 -14.21 -14.14 20.85
CA PHE A 23 -12.80 -13.88 20.61
C PHE A 23 -11.96 -14.31 21.82
N GLU A 24 -12.31 -13.92 23.05
CA GLU A 24 -11.59 -14.32 24.26
C GLU A 24 -11.58 -15.84 24.44
N ILE A 25 -12.72 -16.50 24.23
CA ILE A 25 -12.84 -17.97 24.28
C ILE A 25 -11.99 -18.64 23.18
N LYS A 26 -11.98 -18.08 21.98
CA LYS A 26 -11.15 -18.58 20.87
C LYS A 26 -9.67 -18.33 21.12
N GLN A 27 -9.28 -17.18 21.66
CA GLN A 27 -7.89 -16.89 22.05
C GLN A 27 -7.36 -17.93 23.04
N GLU A 28 -8.12 -18.27 24.09
CA GLU A 28 -7.71 -19.28 25.06
C GLU A 28 -7.67 -20.70 24.46
N ARG A 29 -8.61 -21.06 23.57
CA ARG A 29 -8.60 -22.33 22.86
C ARG A 29 -7.43 -22.43 21.87
N LEU A 30 -7.11 -21.37 21.17
CA LEU A 30 -5.96 -21.30 20.27
C LEU A 30 -4.65 -21.45 21.04
N LYS A 31 -4.46 -20.75 22.17
CA LYS A 31 -3.27 -20.93 23.03
C LYS A 31 -3.08 -22.38 23.46
N ARG A 32 -4.15 -23.14 23.73
CA ARG A 32 -4.08 -24.57 24.05
C ARG A 32 -3.76 -25.45 22.84
N LYS A 33 -4.28 -25.11 21.66
CA LYS A 33 -4.07 -25.87 20.41
C LYS A 33 -2.62 -25.71 19.88
N TYR A 34 -1.98 -24.56 20.12
CA TYR A 34 -0.59 -24.30 19.71
C TYR A 34 0.47 -25.17 20.39
N LYS A 35 0.13 -25.83 21.48
CA LYS A 35 1.07 -26.75 22.11
C LYS A 35 1.34 -28.03 21.31
N ASN A 36 0.55 -28.32 20.26
CA ASN A 36 0.50 -29.69 19.68
C ASN A 36 0.66 -29.80 18.14
N THR A 37 0.99 -28.77 17.37
CA THR A 37 1.06 -28.93 15.91
C THR A 37 2.43 -28.58 15.31
N ASN A 38 3.23 -29.60 15.08
CA ASN A 38 4.31 -29.63 14.10
C ASN A 38 3.85 -30.51 12.93
N LYS A 39 3.24 -29.93 11.90
CA LYS A 39 3.11 -30.58 10.58
C LYS A 39 3.02 -29.52 9.50
N SER A 40 4.08 -29.39 8.70
CA SER A 40 4.10 -28.68 7.43
C SER A 40 3.31 -29.49 6.40
N THR A 41 2.13 -29.05 6.05
CA THR A 41 1.42 -29.54 4.86
C THR A 41 1.67 -28.59 3.72
N GLY A 42 2.03 -29.13 2.56
CA GLY A 42 2.41 -28.38 1.35
C GLY A 42 1.51 -27.18 1.09
N GLY A 43 2.11 -25.99 1.09
CA GLY A 43 1.46 -24.72 0.87
C GLY A 43 2.22 -23.91 -0.16
N ARG A 44 1.55 -22.91 -0.73
CA ARG A 44 2.18 -21.87 -1.53
C ARG A 44 2.89 -20.89 -0.60
N PHE A 45 3.81 -20.12 -1.15
CA PHE A 45 4.51 -19.08 -0.41
C PHE A 45 4.12 -17.71 -0.96
N ALA A 46 3.70 -16.82 -0.08
CA ALA A 46 3.65 -15.41 -0.39
C ALA A 46 5.01 -14.78 -0.07
N VAL A 47 5.52 -13.99 -1.00
CA VAL A 47 6.82 -13.32 -0.83
C VAL A 47 6.58 -11.92 -0.28
N THR A 48 7.30 -11.59 0.79
CA THR A 48 7.29 -10.22 1.33
C THR A 48 8.20 -9.33 0.49
N SER A 49 7.96 -8.03 0.55
CA SER A 49 8.80 -7.03 -0.12
C SER A 49 10.22 -6.88 0.46
N GLY A 50 10.58 -7.65 1.51
CA GLY A 50 11.95 -7.69 2.03
C GLY A 50 12.44 -6.39 2.66
N SER A 51 11.68 -5.77 3.55
CA SER A 51 11.97 -4.45 4.14
C SER A 51 13.20 -4.33 5.06
N GLY A 52 14.05 -5.30 5.11
CA GLY A 52 15.22 -5.30 6.00
C GLY A 52 16.17 -6.46 5.71
N GLY A 53 16.20 -6.93 4.47
CA GLY A 53 16.99 -8.08 4.07
C GLY A 53 16.32 -8.83 2.92
N ASP A 54 16.69 -10.09 2.73
CA ASP A 54 16.10 -10.94 1.70
C ASP A 54 14.58 -11.05 1.86
N PRO A 55 13.83 -11.11 0.73
CA PRO A 55 12.40 -11.31 0.74
C PRO A 55 12.02 -12.57 1.53
N LYS A 56 11.14 -12.43 2.52
CA LYS A 56 10.69 -13.56 3.32
C LYS A 56 9.61 -14.34 2.56
N ARG A 57 9.68 -15.65 2.63
CA ARG A 57 8.67 -16.56 2.08
C ARG A 57 7.74 -17.01 3.20
N ILE A 58 6.53 -16.51 3.20
CA ILE A 58 5.50 -16.81 4.21
C ILE A 58 4.61 -17.92 3.68
N PRO A 59 4.50 -19.06 4.40
CA PRO A 59 3.67 -20.18 3.94
C PRO A 59 2.18 -19.84 4.06
N TYR A 60 1.45 -20.11 2.98
CA TYR A 60 0.01 -19.99 2.91
C TYR A 60 -0.61 -21.33 2.52
N THR A 61 -1.29 -21.98 3.47
CA THR A 61 -2.13 -23.13 3.16
C THR A 61 -3.40 -22.68 2.44
N ASN A 62 -4.05 -23.60 1.70
CA ASN A 62 -5.33 -23.30 1.05
C ASN A 62 -6.39 -22.85 2.06
N GLU A 63 -6.38 -23.41 3.28
CA GLU A 63 -7.27 -23.01 4.36
C GLU A 63 -7.02 -21.55 4.79
N ARG A 64 -5.76 -21.20 5.03
CA ARG A 64 -5.36 -19.81 5.36
C ARG A 64 -5.76 -18.81 4.29
N LEU A 65 -5.51 -19.13 3.02
CA LEU A 65 -5.92 -18.29 1.89
C LEU A 65 -7.43 -18.11 1.85
N ARG A 66 -8.19 -19.20 2.04
CA ARG A 66 -9.65 -19.14 2.06
C ARG A 66 -10.16 -18.27 3.21
N GLU A 67 -9.64 -18.43 4.42
CA GLU A 67 -10.03 -17.61 5.57
C GLU A 67 -9.68 -16.13 5.36
N THR A 68 -8.48 -15.85 4.83
CA THR A 68 -8.06 -14.47 4.50
C THR A 68 -9.00 -13.84 3.49
N LYS A 69 -9.42 -14.57 2.45
CA LYS A 69 -10.40 -14.10 1.46
C LYS A 69 -11.74 -13.78 2.08
N ILE A 70 -12.26 -14.68 2.91
CA ILE A 70 -13.56 -14.48 3.59
C ILE A 70 -13.51 -13.20 4.43
N VAL A 71 -12.44 -13.00 5.18
CA VAL A 71 -12.25 -11.80 6.01
C VAL A 71 -12.23 -10.53 5.16
N PHE A 72 -11.47 -10.55 4.05
CA PHE A 72 -11.35 -9.42 3.15
C PHE A 72 -12.70 -9.07 2.51
N SER A 73 -13.42 -10.08 2.09
CA SER A 73 -14.73 -9.95 1.48
C SER A 73 -15.79 -9.40 2.44
N ASP A 74 -15.76 -9.86 3.69
CA ASP A 74 -16.64 -9.36 4.75
C ASP A 74 -16.34 -7.88 5.08
N MET A 75 -15.06 -7.49 5.12
CA MET A 75 -14.68 -6.08 5.30
C MET A 75 -15.17 -5.22 4.15
N PHE A 76 -15.00 -5.67 2.91
CA PHE A 76 -15.47 -4.96 1.73
C PHE A 76 -17.00 -4.80 1.73
N ALA A 77 -17.74 -5.86 2.00
CA ALA A 77 -19.19 -5.79 2.08
C ALA A 77 -19.68 -4.81 3.16
N ARG A 78 -19.03 -4.81 4.32
CA ARG A 78 -19.31 -3.84 5.39
C ARG A 78 -18.98 -2.40 4.98
N ALA A 79 -17.87 -2.20 4.27
CA ALA A 79 -17.52 -0.89 3.74
C ALA A 79 -18.59 -0.37 2.77
N CYS A 80 -18.98 -1.17 1.80
CA CYS A 80 -20.03 -0.80 0.85
C CYS A 80 -21.36 -0.45 1.57
N HIS A 81 -21.74 -1.25 2.56
CA HIS A 81 -22.96 -0.99 3.33
C HIS A 81 -22.84 0.31 4.15
N ALA A 82 -21.74 0.51 4.87
CA ALA A 82 -21.54 1.69 5.72
C ALA A 82 -21.50 3.00 4.93
N PHE A 83 -20.91 2.97 3.75
CA PHE A 83 -20.81 4.11 2.85
C PHE A 83 -21.95 4.19 1.84
N GLN A 84 -22.96 3.32 1.95
CA GLN A 84 -24.12 3.30 1.05
C GLN A 84 -23.70 3.27 -0.42
N ILE A 85 -22.75 2.41 -0.77
CA ILE A 85 -22.31 2.22 -2.14
C ILE A 85 -23.36 1.41 -2.88
N GLU A 86 -23.95 1.99 -3.92
CA GLU A 86 -25.01 1.34 -4.69
C GLU A 86 -24.45 0.26 -5.62
N ARG A 87 -23.30 0.53 -6.23
CA ARG A 87 -22.63 -0.38 -7.16
C ARG A 87 -21.43 -1.03 -6.52
N THR A 88 -21.61 -2.26 -6.07
CA THR A 88 -20.59 -3.03 -5.35
C THR A 88 -19.58 -3.74 -6.25
N SER A 89 -19.59 -3.48 -7.56
CA SER A 89 -18.56 -4.00 -8.46
C SER A 89 -17.23 -3.31 -8.21
N LEU A 90 -16.15 -4.09 -8.15
CA LEU A 90 -14.84 -3.63 -7.72
C LEU A 90 -13.80 -3.85 -8.82
N TYR A 91 -12.97 -2.85 -9.10
CA TYR A 91 -11.74 -3.01 -9.85
C TYR A 91 -10.52 -2.87 -8.93
N VAL A 92 -9.61 -3.85 -8.95
CA VAL A 92 -8.39 -3.81 -8.12
C VAL A 92 -7.17 -3.47 -8.97
N PHE A 93 -6.47 -2.45 -8.56
CA PHE A 93 -5.18 -2.07 -9.13
C PHE A 93 -4.07 -2.97 -8.59
N SER A 94 -3.98 -4.17 -9.15
CA SER A 94 -2.88 -5.11 -8.89
C SER A 94 -1.88 -5.13 -10.05
N SER A 95 -0.78 -5.84 -9.90
CA SER A 95 0.14 -6.13 -11.01
C SER A 95 -0.58 -6.83 -12.15
N LEU A 96 -0.27 -6.47 -13.38
CA LEU A 96 -0.70 -7.20 -14.58
C LEU A 96 0.12 -8.47 -14.78
N GLU A 97 1.37 -8.47 -14.31
CA GLU A 97 2.22 -9.64 -14.30
C GLU A 97 1.94 -10.53 -13.09
N PRO A 98 2.02 -11.86 -13.23
CA PRO A 98 2.00 -12.77 -12.11
C PRO A 98 3.16 -12.47 -11.16
N ASP A 99 2.86 -12.32 -9.89
CA ASP A 99 3.84 -12.17 -8.84
C ASP A 99 3.52 -13.12 -7.65
N GLU A 100 4.46 -13.31 -6.76
CA GLU A 100 4.27 -14.13 -5.57
C GLU A 100 3.72 -13.32 -4.38
N SER A 101 3.12 -12.13 -4.61
CA SER A 101 2.53 -11.35 -3.53
C SER A 101 1.27 -12.00 -2.97
N LEU A 102 0.96 -11.71 -1.71
CA LEU A 102 -0.27 -12.18 -1.09
C LEU A 102 -1.51 -11.67 -1.84
N THR A 103 -1.49 -10.42 -2.29
CA THR A 103 -2.59 -9.86 -3.08
C THR A 103 -2.82 -10.68 -4.33
N SER A 104 -1.76 -11.05 -5.03
CA SER A 104 -1.83 -11.90 -6.22
C SER A 104 -2.41 -13.26 -5.92
N MET A 105 -1.94 -13.90 -4.86
CA MET A 105 -2.47 -15.20 -4.42
C MET A 105 -3.94 -15.12 -4.04
N LEU A 106 -4.38 -14.06 -3.39
CA LEU A 106 -5.78 -13.85 -3.04
C LEU A 106 -6.66 -13.63 -4.28
N LEU A 107 -6.14 -13.04 -5.34
CA LEU A 107 -6.88 -12.76 -6.57
C LEU A 107 -6.92 -13.96 -7.52
N ASP A 108 -5.88 -14.80 -7.54
CA ASP A 108 -5.77 -15.92 -8.48
C ASP A 108 -6.60 -17.13 -8.07
N GLU A 109 -6.94 -17.25 -6.80
CA GLU A 109 -7.62 -18.43 -6.32
C GLU A 109 -9.06 -18.19 -5.89
N VAL A 110 -9.88 -19.09 -6.37
CA VAL A 110 -11.02 -19.76 -5.76
C VAL A 110 -12.41 -19.21 -5.98
N ASP A 111 -13.30 -20.15 -6.06
CA ASP A 111 -14.73 -20.12 -5.78
C ASP A 111 -15.06 -19.27 -4.56
N LEU A 112 -15.18 -17.97 -4.76
CA LEU A 112 -15.76 -17.06 -3.80
C LEU A 112 -17.29 -17.28 -3.79
N PRO A 113 -17.97 -17.05 -2.65
CA PRO A 113 -19.42 -17.05 -2.60
C PRO A 113 -20.02 -16.19 -3.72
N ASN A 114 -21.20 -16.58 -4.23
CA ASN A 114 -21.83 -15.97 -5.40
C ASN A 114 -21.93 -14.43 -5.35
N TYR A 115 -22.06 -13.83 -4.16
CA TYR A 115 -22.09 -12.37 -3.99
C TYR A 115 -20.75 -11.68 -4.24
N LEU A 116 -19.66 -12.44 -4.29
CA LEU A 116 -18.30 -11.97 -4.59
C LEU A 116 -17.85 -12.34 -6.01
N ALA A 117 -18.66 -13.09 -6.74
CA ALA A 117 -18.37 -13.49 -8.13
C ALA A 117 -18.18 -12.28 -9.06
N THR A 118 -18.92 -11.19 -8.79
CA THR A 118 -18.78 -9.91 -9.48
C THR A 118 -17.43 -9.23 -9.22
N LEU A 119 -16.81 -9.52 -8.07
CA LEU A 119 -15.48 -9.01 -7.74
C LEU A 119 -14.36 -9.71 -8.50
N GLN A 120 -14.58 -10.92 -9.00
CA GLN A 120 -13.52 -11.76 -9.58
C GLN A 120 -13.27 -11.55 -11.06
N ALA A 121 -14.28 -11.18 -11.83
CA ALA A 121 -14.18 -11.15 -13.28
C ALA A 121 -13.02 -10.26 -13.79
N PRO A 122 -12.82 -9.03 -13.30
CA PRO A 122 -11.72 -8.17 -13.75
C PRO A 122 -10.33 -8.70 -13.39
N TYR A 123 -10.17 -9.43 -12.28
CA TYR A 123 -8.85 -9.88 -11.82
C TYR A 123 -8.29 -11.04 -12.62
N ARG A 124 -9.11 -12.06 -12.87
CA ARG A 124 -8.69 -13.19 -13.72
C ARG A 124 -8.35 -12.72 -15.10
N VAL A 125 -9.11 -11.74 -15.58
CA VAL A 125 -8.89 -11.11 -16.89
C VAL A 125 -7.60 -10.34 -16.92
N GLN A 126 -7.32 -9.52 -15.92
CA GLN A 126 -6.13 -8.67 -15.84
C GLN A 126 -4.85 -9.50 -15.97
N ARG A 127 -4.83 -10.74 -15.46
CA ARG A 127 -3.68 -11.65 -15.51
C ARG A 127 -3.68 -12.61 -16.70
N HIS A 128 -4.69 -12.53 -17.55
CA HIS A 128 -4.72 -13.35 -18.73
C HIS A 128 -3.56 -12.99 -19.68
N THR A 129 -2.96 -14.01 -20.31
CA THR A 129 -1.82 -13.84 -21.21
C THR A 129 -2.08 -12.77 -22.29
N ALA A 130 -3.32 -12.68 -22.79
CA ALA A 130 -3.70 -11.67 -23.77
C ALA A 130 -3.64 -10.24 -23.20
N MET A 131 -4.00 -10.05 -21.92
CA MET A 131 -3.92 -8.74 -21.27
C MET A 131 -2.47 -8.34 -20.98
N ARG A 132 -1.63 -9.29 -20.65
CA ARG A 132 -0.18 -9.05 -20.51
C ARG A 132 0.46 -8.67 -21.84
N ALA A 133 0.07 -9.33 -22.91
CA ALA A 133 0.53 -8.97 -24.24
C ALA A 133 0.10 -7.53 -24.63
N LEU A 134 -1.14 -7.15 -24.32
CA LEU A 134 -1.59 -5.78 -24.52
C LEU A 134 -0.83 -4.78 -23.62
N ALA A 135 -0.52 -5.14 -22.39
CA ALA A 135 0.26 -4.29 -21.51
C ALA A 135 1.72 -4.12 -21.96
N ALA A 136 2.30 -5.15 -22.58
CA ALA A 136 3.62 -5.05 -23.19
C ALA A 136 3.63 -4.15 -24.42
N GLU A 137 2.53 -4.11 -25.19
CA GLU A 137 2.38 -3.30 -26.41
C GLU A 137 1.98 -1.84 -26.10
N TYR A 138 1.00 -1.62 -25.19
CA TYR A 138 0.36 -0.32 -24.95
C TYR A 138 0.64 0.27 -23.56
N GLY A 139 1.31 -0.45 -22.69
CA GLY A 139 1.50 -0.06 -21.29
C GLY A 139 0.37 -0.49 -20.37
N ALA A 140 0.70 -0.61 -19.08
CA ALA A 140 -0.23 -1.05 -18.06
C ALA A 140 -1.40 -0.08 -17.85
N THR A 141 -1.14 1.21 -17.95
CA THR A 141 -2.15 2.27 -17.80
C THR A 141 -3.21 2.18 -18.88
N ALA A 142 -2.84 1.97 -20.13
CA ALA A 142 -3.78 1.81 -21.25
C ALA A 142 -4.71 0.58 -21.07
N VAL A 143 -4.15 -0.54 -20.64
CA VAL A 143 -4.95 -1.76 -20.36
C VAL A 143 -5.90 -1.55 -19.21
N ARG A 144 -5.47 -0.90 -18.13
CA ARG A 144 -6.32 -0.57 -16.98
C ARG A 144 -7.44 0.39 -17.37
N LEU A 145 -7.12 1.45 -18.11
CA LEU A 145 -8.10 2.38 -18.63
C LEU A 145 -9.16 1.65 -19.47
N TRP A 146 -8.74 0.80 -20.40
CA TRP A 146 -9.65 0.00 -21.22
C TRP A 146 -10.56 -0.90 -20.38
N ILE A 147 -10.00 -1.68 -19.42
CA ILE A 147 -10.76 -2.58 -18.56
C ILE A 147 -11.77 -1.80 -17.70
N VAL A 148 -11.34 -0.71 -17.06
CA VAL A 148 -12.21 0.10 -16.20
C VAL A 148 -13.33 0.74 -17.03
N THR A 149 -13.03 1.23 -18.23
CA THR A 149 -14.01 1.82 -19.13
C THR A 149 -15.10 0.81 -19.55
N ILE A 150 -14.70 -0.40 -19.96
CA ILE A 150 -15.70 -1.40 -20.40
C ILE A 150 -16.49 -2.00 -19.23
N SER A 151 -15.86 -2.22 -18.07
CA SER A 151 -16.48 -2.84 -16.90
C SER A 151 -17.28 -1.85 -16.04
N ASN A 152 -16.92 -0.57 -16.04
CA ASN A 152 -17.58 0.51 -15.31
C ASN A 152 -17.83 0.14 -13.83
N PRO A 153 -16.78 -0.11 -13.03
CA PRO A 153 -16.95 -0.54 -11.64
C PRO A 153 -17.48 0.59 -10.76
N GLY A 154 -18.16 0.24 -9.66
CA GLY A 154 -18.59 1.22 -8.67
C GLY A 154 -17.48 1.62 -7.71
N VAL A 155 -16.49 0.75 -7.51
CA VAL A 155 -15.40 0.96 -6.55
C VAL A 155 -14.05 0.66 -7.19
N LEU A 156 -13.08 1.55 -6.97
CA LEU A 156 -11.67 1.33 -7.28
C LEU A 156 -10.93 0.90 -6.00
N TYR A 157 -10.10 -0.13 -6.07
CA TYR A 157 -9.29 -0.58 -4.95
C TYR A 157 -7.81 -0.58 -5.30
N SER A 158 -7.02 -0.02 -4.42
CA SER A 158 -5.57 -0.16 -4.44
C SER A 158 -5.05 -0.33 -3.02
N THR A 159 -4.24 -1.34 -2.75
CA THR A 159 -3.63 -1.51 -1.43
C THR A 159 -2.84 -0.26 -1.05
N ASN A 160 -2.00 0.25 -1.96
CA ASN A 160 -1.27 1.49 -1.76
C ASN A 160 -1.87 2.59 -2.66
N PRO A 161 -2.24 3.75 -2.11
CA PRO A 161 -2.80 4.84 -2.90
C PRO A 161 -1.86 5.35 -3.99
N SER A 162 -0.55 5.14 -3.88
CA SER A 162 0.41 5.53 -4.92
C SER A 162 0.12 4.87 -6.27
N THR A 163 -0.31 3.60 -6.29
CA THR A 163 -0.62 2.89 -7.54
C THR A 163 -1.80 3.53 -8.27
N LEU A 164 -2.82 3.92 -7.51
CA LEU A 164 -3.99 4.60 -8.07
C LEU A 164 -3.65 6.04 -8.49
N SER A 165 -2.87 6.76 -7.66
CA SER A 165 -2.41 8.11 -7.97
C SER A 165 -1.59 8.13 -9.26
N THR A 166 -0.60 7.24 -9.40
CA THR A 166 0.22 7.14 -10.62
C THR A 166 -0.61 6.85 -11.87
N PHE A 167 -1.64 6.00 -11.74
CA PHE A 167 -2.55 5.74 -12.85
C PHE A 167 -3.25 7.02 -13.34
N PHE A 168 -3.76 7.85 -12.44
CA PHE A 168 -4.40 9.12 -12.82
C PHE A 168 -3.39 10.16 -13.31
N ASP A 169 -2.19 10.19 -12.72
CA ASP A 169 -1.11 11.07 -13.19
C ASP A 169 -0.71 10.71 -14.64
N ASP A 170 -0.58 9.42 -14.94
CA ASP A 170 -0.31 8.95 -16.32
C ASP A 170 -1.43 9.38 -17.28
N LEU A 171 -2.69 9.23 -16.87
CA LEU A 171 -3.82 9.69 -17.69
C LEU A 171 -3.79 11.21 -17.92
N ALA A 172 -3.38 11.98 -16.92
CA ALA A 172 -3.34 13.42 -17.02
C ALA A 172 -2.18 13.93 -17.91
N HIS A 173 -1.03 13.29 -17.87
CA HIS A 173 0.17 13.74 -18.55
C HIS A 173 0.44 13.01 -19.88
N ASN A 174 0.05 11.74 -19.97
CA ASN A 174 0.33 10.85 -21.10
C ASN A 174 -0.97 10.33 -21.73
N TRP A 175 -1.99 11.20 -21.89
CA TRP A 175 -3.32 10.82 -22.36
C TRP A 175 -3.30 10.10 -23.70
N ARG A 176 -2.48 10.59 -24.63
CA ARG A 176 -2.43 10.04 -25.97
C ARG A 176 -1.97 8.60 -25.98
N GLU A 177 -0.90 8.30 -25.26
CA GLU A 177 -0.34 6.96 -25.09
C GLU A 177 -1.30 6.07 -24.29
N SER A 178 -1.83 6.60 -23.19
CA SER A 178 -2.76 5.86 -22.31
C SER A 178 -4.08 5.49 -23.01
N SER A 179 -4.51 6.29 -23.97
CA SER A 179 -5.74 6.05 -24.75
C SER A 179 -5.53 5.29 -26.06
N GLU A 180 -4.29 5.00 -26.45
CA GLU A 180 -3.97 4.41 -27.75
C GLU A 180 -4.62 3.02 -27.96
N LEU A 181 -4.61 2.16 -26.95
CA LEU A 181 -5.31 0.87 -27.02
C LEU A 181 -6.80 1.04 -27.37
N ILE A 182 -7.46 2.00 -26.73
CA ILE A 182 -8.89 2.28 -26.98
C ILE A 182 -9.12 2.86 -28.38
N ARG A 183 -8.26 3.78 -28.81
CA ARG A 183 -8.31 4.31 -30.18
C ARG A 183 -8.17 3.21 -31.22
N ASN A 184 -7.22 2.31 -31.05
CA ASN A 184 -7.01 1.18 -31.92
C ASN A 184 -8.16 0.18 -31.85
N TRP A 185 -8.73 -0.06 -30.67
CA TRP A 185 -9.92 -0.91 -30.51
C TRP A 185 -11.14 -0.35 -31.27
N CYS A 186 -11.41 0.94 -31.13
CA CYS A 186 -12.54 1.60 -31.82
C CYS A 186 -12.32 1.67 -33.35
N LYS A 187 -11.08 1.83 -33.80
CA LYS A 187 -10.75 1.93 -35.24
C LYS A 187 -10.89 0.61 -35.97
N ASP A 188 -10.33 -0.44 -35.42
CA ASP A 188 -10.34 -1.78 -36.00
C ASP A 188 -10.31 -2.87 -34.92
N PRO A 189 -11.46 -3.26 -34.36
CA PRO A 189 -11.52 -4.31 -33.37
C PRO A 189 -10.97 -5.67 -33.87
N LYS A 190 -11.05 -5.92 -35.17
CA LYS A 190 -10.66 -7.24 -35.75
C LYS A 190 -9.16 -7.52 -35.65
N ARG A 191 -8.33 -6.51 -35.48
CA ARG A 191 -6.89 -6.68 -35.26
C ARG A 191 -6.53 -7.39 -33.94
N PHE A 192 -7.46 -7.40 -32.97
CA PHE A 192 -7.25 -8.04 -31.69
C PHE A 192 -7.62 -9.53 -31.74
N ASN A 193 -6.88 -10.34 -31.00
CA ASN A 193 -7.09 -11.79 -31.02
C ASN A 193 -8.41 -12.20 -30.31
N ALA A 194 -8.88 -13.41 -30.60
CA ALA A 194 -10.14 -13.94 -30.08
C ALA A 194 -10.21 -13.96 -28.52
N ASN A 195 -9.07 -14.11 -27.84
CA ASN A 195 -9.06 -14.09 -26.37
C ASN A 195 -9.36 -12.69 -25.84
N VAL A 196 -8.85 -11.63 -26.47
CA VAL A 196 -9.17 -10.25 -26.11
C VAL A 196 -10.68 -9.98 -26.28
N HIS A 197 -11.25 -10.41 -27.42
CA HIS A 197 -12.69 -10.29 -27.64
C HIS A 197 -13.54 -11.08 -26.62
N LYS A 198 -13.11 -12.30 -26.30
CA LYS A 198 -13.78 -13.12 -25.28
C LYS A 198 -13.75 -12.46 -23.89
N ILE A 199 -12.66 -11.79 -23.57
CA ILE A 199 -12.50 -11.04 -22.33
C ILE A 199 -13.40 -9.81 -22.37
N ALA A 200 -13.33 -9.01 -23.44
CA ALA A 200 -14.16 -7.84 -23.62
C ALA A 200 -15.65 -8.17 -23.44
N SER A 201 -16.14 -9.19 -24.12
CA SER A 201 -17.56 -9.59 -24.04
C SER A 201 -18.04 -9.98 -22.64
N ARG A 202 -17.14 -10.47 -21.77
CA ARG A 202 -17.44 -10.81 -20.38
C ARG A 202 -17.48 -9.61 -19.45
N LEU A 203 -16.70 -8.57 -19.76
CA LEU A 203 -16.57 -7.39 -18.93
C LEU A 203 -17.49 -6.25 -19.34
N THR A 204 -17.93 -6.24 -20.60
CA THR A 204 -18.72 -5.15 -21.17
C THR A 204 -19.98 -4.88 -20.36
N SER A 205 -20.07 -3.68 -19.85
CA SER A 205 -21.25 -3.12 -19.18
C SER A 205 -22.05 -2.23 -20.14
N THR A 206 -23.30 -1.96 -19.79
CA THR A 206 -24.17 -1.05 -20.57
C THR A 206 -23.48 0.30 -20.82
N GLY A 207 -23.54 0.80 -22.05
CA GLY A 207 -22.97 2.07 -22.46
C GLY A 207 -21.44 2.07 -22.63
N SER A 208 -20.79 0.90 -22.60
CA SER A 208 -19.32 0.79 -22.79
C SER A 208 -18.85 1.33 -24.13
N GLU A 209 -19.62 1.14 -25.19
CA GLU A 209 -19.28 1.62 -26.53
C GLU A 209 -19.19 3.15 -26.58
N ALA A 210 -20.19 3.84 -26.00
CA ALA A 210 -20.21 5.30 -25.93
C ALA A 210 -19.00 5.83 -25.11
N ARG A 211 -18.66 5.17 -24.00
CA ARG A 211 -17.50 5.56 -23.18
C ARG A 211 -16.18 5.35 -23.91
N LEU A 212 -16.00 4.23 -24.59
CA LEU A 212 -14.82 3.96 -25.42
C LEU A 212 -14.71 4.98 -26.55
N GLN A 213 -15.81 5.32 -27.21
CA GLN A 213 -15.83 6.31 -28.28
C GLN A 213 -15.47 7.71 -27.77
N ALA A 214 -15.96 8.09 -26.58
CA ALA A 214 -15.61 9.37 -25.97
C ALA A 214 -14.08 9.48 -25.74
N ILE A 215 -13.42 8.44 -25.24
CA ILE A 215 -11.97 8.40 -25.08
C ILE A 215 -11.27 8.44 -26.44
N ALA A 216 -11.74 7.62 -27.40
CA ALA A 216 -11.08 7.50 -28.72
C ALA A 216 -11.05 8.80 -29.50
N THR A 217 -12.06 9.67 -29.29
CA THR A 217 -12.19 10.95 -30.01
C THR A 217 -11.60 12.14 -29.26
N SER A 218 -11.21 11.99 -27.98
CA SER A 218 -10.63 13.08 -27.20
C SER A 218 -9.11 13.15 -27.32
N ASP A 219 -8.60 14.33 -27.60
CA ASP A 219 -7.15 14.61 -27.60
C ASP A 219 -6.64 15.09 -26.24
N THR A 220 -7.51 15.33 -25.28
CA THR A 220 -7.19 15.78 -23.93
C THR A 220 -7.74 14.82 -22.88
N PRO A 221 -7.13 14.74 -21.68
CA PRO A 221 -7.61 13.92 -20.60
C PRO A 221 -9.07 14.19 -20.28
N LEU A 222 -9.87 13.12 -20.19
CA LEU A 222 -11.27 13.19 -19.80
C LEU A 222 -11.43 12.89 -18.30
N PRO A 223 -12.36 13.58 -17.62
CA PRO A 223 -12.68 13.27 -16.23
C PRO A 223 -13.31 11.86 -16.10
N ILE A 224 -13.15 11.25 -14.92
CA ILE A 224 -13.54 9.85 -14.69
C ILE A 224 -15.04 9.60 -14.88
N ASP A 225 -15.88 10.58 -14.60
CA ASP A 225 -17.34 10.49 -14.79
C ASP A 225 -17.76 10.30 -16.25
N VAL A 226 -16.90 10.64 -17.21
CA VAL A 226 -17.15 10.38 -18.64
C VAL A 226 -16.86 8.92 -18.99
N TRP A 227 -15.79 8.32 -18.50
CA TRP A 227 -15.36 6.99 -18.93
C TRP A 227 -15.60 5.88 -17.91
N ALA A 228 -15.85 6.23 -16.63
CA ALA A 228 -16.26 5.29 -15.58
C ALA A 228 -17.31 5.93 -14.64
N PRO A 229 -18.49 6.32 -15.16
CA PRO A 229 -19.51 7.07 -14.41
C PRO A 229 -20.14 6.29 -13.25
N ALA A 230 -19.86 5.00 -13.12
CA ALA A 230 -20.33 4.20 -12.00
C ALA A 230 -19.45 4.31 -10.75
N VAL A 231 -18.25 4.86 -10.88
CA VAL A 231 -17.32 4.98 -9.75
C VAL A 231 -17.90 5.95 -8.72
N GLU A 232 -18.12 5.45 -7.50
CA GLU A 232 -18.65 6.20 -6.36
C GLU A 232 -17.62 6.31 -5.23
N ALA A 233 -16.67 5.36 -5.18
CA ALA A 233 -15.71 5.28 -4.11
C ALA A 233 -14.36 4.69 -4.56
N TYR A 234 -13.36 4.96 -3.75
CA TYR A 234 -12.08 4.27 -3.85
C TYR A 234 -11.61 3.82 -2.46
N ILE A 235 -11.00 2.64 -2.43
CA ILE A 235 -10.52 2.00 -1.21
C ILE A 235 -9.01 1.94 -1.28
N CYS A 236 -8.33 2.42 -0.26
CA CYS A 236 -6.88 2.27 -0.12
C CYS A 236 -6.44 2.40 1.33
N TRP A 237 -5.18 2.05 1.54
CA TRP A 237 -4.52 2.32 2.80
C TRP A 237 -4.33 3.83 3.00
N THR A 238 -4.59 4.29 4.23
CA THR A 238 -4.51 5.72 4.60
C THR A 238 -3.53 6.00 5.75
N GLY A 239 -2.86 4.97 6.27
CA GLY A 239 -1.93 5.09 7.39
C GLY A 239 -0.49 5.36 6.97
N GLY A 240 0.34 5.76 7.91
CA GLY A 240 1.76 6.01 7.69
C GLY A 240 2.03 7.20 6.77
N TYR A 241 2.90 7.01 5.79
CA TYR A 241 3.47 8.09 4.96
C TYR A 241 2.76 8.30 3.62
N VAL A 242 1.53 7.83 3.44
CA VAL A 242 0.84 7.85 2.14
C VAL A 242 0.08 9.15 1.85
N LYS A 243 0.09 10.11 2.79
CA LYS A 243 -0.64 11.38 2.64
C LYS A 243 -0.40 12.10 1.31
N PRO A 244 0.82 12.25 0.77
CA PRO A 244 1.04 12.93 -0.52
C PRO A 244 0.26 12.31 -1.68
N PHE A 245 0.09 10.98 -1.68
CA PHE A 245 -0.69 10.29 -2.70
C PHE A 245 -2.19 10.48 -2.52
N LEU A 246 -2.65 10.53 -1.26
CA LEU A 246 -4.06 10.82 -0.96
C LEU A 246 -4.43 12.24 -1.38
N ASP A 247 -3.58 13.22 -1.06
CA ASP A 247 -3.78 14.62 -1.45
C ASP A 247 -3.81 14.77 -2.99
N ARG A 248 -2.96 13.99 -3.68
CA ARG A 248 -2.95 13.95 -5.15
C ARG A 248 -4.22 13.33 -5.73
N LEU A 249 -4.68 12.22 -5.13
CA LEU A 249 -5.92 11.55 -5.53
C LEU A 249 -7.16 12.46 -5.39
N GLN A 250 -7.18 13.36 -4.41
CA GLN A 250 -8.26 14.33 -4.25
C GLN A 250 -8.43 15.27 -5.46
N ARG A 251 -7.40 15.44 -6.28
CA ARG A 251 -7.48 16.24 -7.52
C ARG A 251 -8.27 15.51 -8.62
N TYR A 252 -8.19 14.18 -8.65
CA TYR A 252 -8.84 13.34 -9.65
C TYR A 252 -10.16 12.77 -9.17
N LEU A 253 -10.25 12.52 -7.87
CA LEU A 253 -11.39 11.92 -7.18
C LEU A 253 -11.81 12.82 -6.01
N PRO A 254 -12.34 14.04 -6.29
CA PRO A 254 -12.68 15.00 -5.24
C PRO A 254 -13.87 14.55 -4.39
N SER A 255 -13.79 14.75 -3.08
CA SER A 255 -14.91 14.62 -2.16
C SER A 255 -15.86 15.82 -2.36
N PRO A 256 -17.19 15.65 -2.24
CA PRO A 256 -17.91 14.44 -1.80
C PRO A 256 -18.30 13.47 -2.94
N ASN A 257 -17.97 13.77 -4.19
CA ASN A 257 -18.40 12.98 -5.34
C ASN A 257 -17.82 11.57 -5.33
N TYR A 258 -16.57 11.44 -4.84
CA TYR A 258 -15.89 10.16 -4.71
C TYR A 258 -15.48 9.94 -3.25
N ARG A 259 -15.93 8.84 -2.66
CA ARG A 259 -15.72 8.56 -1.24
C ARG A 259 -14.41 7.79 -1.04
N LEU A 260 -13.50 8.33 -0.26
CA LEU A 260 -12.36 7.58 0.23
C LEU A 260 -12.81 6.64 1.35
N ILE A 261 -12.61 5.34 1.16
CA ILE A 261 -12.85 4.34 2.19
C ILE A 261 -11.50 3.85 2.72
N PRO A 262 -11.10 4.23 3.92
CA PRO A 262 -9.87 3.77 4.54
C PRO A 262 -9.94 2.27 4.83
N MET A 263 -8.99 1.50 4.36
CA MET A 263 -8.91 0.08 4.68
C MET A 263 -7.47 -0.33 4.88
N TYR A 264 -7.15 -0.71 6.11
CA TYR A 264 -5.86 -1.32 6.46
C TYR A 264 -6.13 -2.59 7.25
N SER A 265 -5.63 -3.70 6.79
CA SER A 265 -6.01 -4.98 7.37
C SER A 265 -4.89 -6.00 7.49
N MET A 266 -3.85 -5.92 6.68
CA MET A 266 -2.85 -6.98 6.65
C MET A 266 -1.48 -6.56 6.14
N SER A 267 -0.46 -7.24 6.66
CA SER A 267 0.82 -7.47 6.02
C SER A 267 0.82 -8.82 5.31
N THR A 268 1.91 -9.17 4.63
CA THR A 268 2.06 -10.52 4.05
C THR A 268 2.06 -11.60 5.14
N GLU A 269 2.52 -11.25 6.32
CA GLU A 269 2.66 -12.17 7.45
C GLU A 269 1.34 -12.46 8.16
N THR A 270 0.45 -11.49 8.26
CA THR A 270 -0.76 -11.63 9.07
C THR A 270 -1.84 -10.61 8.73
N ILE A 271 -3.07 -10.88 9.18
CA ILE A 271 -4.10 -9.85 9.28
C ILE A 271 -3.86 -9.08 10.58
N GLU A 272 -3.48 -7.82 10.46
CA GLU A 272 -3.12 -6.97 11.61
C GLU A 272 -4.33 -6.36 12.27
N THR A 273 -5.27 -5.86 11.49
CA THR A 273 -6.52 -5.29 11.97
C THR A 273 -7.67 -5.63 11.06
N LEU A 274 -8.88 -5.58 11.60
CA LEU A 274 -10.11 -5.55 10.81
C LEU A 274 -10.69 -4.14 10.83
N THR A 275 -11.08 -3.66 9.65
CA THR A 275 -11.76 -2.38 9.53
C THR A 275 -13.23 -2.51 9.91
N TYR A 276 -13.68 -1.66 10.80
CA TYR A 276 -15.07 -1.50 11.21
C TYR A 276 -15.54 -0.09 10.92
N PHE A 277 -16.80 0.03 10.59
CA PHE A 277 -17.42 1.31 10.24
C PHE A 277 -18.61 1.57 11.16
N ASN A 278 -18.73 2.82 11.63
CA ASN A 278 -19.90 3.29 12.37
C ASN A 278 -20.23 4.71 11.89
N HIS A 279 -21.24 4.83 11.05
CA HIS A 279 -21.55 6.07 10.35
C HIS A 279 -20.32 6.64 9.63
N ASN A 280 -19.80 7.77 10.09
CA ASN A 280 -18.62 8.44 9.52
C ASN A 280 -17.30 8.06 10.20
N ASP A 281 -17.34 7.17 11.21
CA ASP A 281 -16.15 6.73 11.94
C ASP A 281 -15.62 5.39 11.40
N VAL A 282 -14.29 5.30 11.32
CA VAL A 282 -13.58 4.10 10.91
C VAL A 282 -12.66 3.64 12.03
N TYR A 283 -12.74 2.38 12.39
CA TYR A 283 -11.95 1.74 13.44
C TYR A 283 -11.12 0.59 12.87
N PHE A 284 -9.91 0.43 13.35
CA PHE A 284 -9.01 -0.65 12.98
C PHE A 284 -8.74 -1.51 14.21
N LEU A 285 -9.42 -2.64 14.32
CA LEU A 285 -9.41 -3.47 15.52
C LEU A 285 -8.65 -4.78 15.32
N PRO A 286 -7.80 -5.23 16.27
CA PRO A 286 -7.03 -6.47 16.19
C PRO A 286 -7.93 -7.68 16.49
N LEU A 287 -8.87 -7.98 15.59
CA LEU A 287 -9.94 -8.98 15.77
C LEU A 287 -9.96 -10.07 14.69
N ALA A 288 -8.88 -10.26 13.93
CA ALA A 288 -8.87 -11.27 12.89
C ALA A 288 -9.06 -12.67 13.45
N PRO A 289 -9.90 -13.50 12.81
CA PRO A 289 -10.07 -14.90 13.20
C PRO A 289 -8.74 -15.66 13.14
N GLY A 290 -8.48 -16.49 14.14
CA GLY A 290 -7.28 -17.35 14.15
C GLY A 290 -5.96 -16.63 14.47
N VAL A 291 -5.98 -15.33 14.79
CA VAL A 291 -4.81 -14.56 15.18
C VAL A 291 -4.88 -14.17 16.66
N VAL A 292 -3.78 -14.39 17.37
CA VAL A 292 -3.56 -13.94 18.76
C VAL A 292 -2.64 -12.73 18.70
N TYR A 293 -3.08 -11.62 19.29
CA TYR A 293 -2.34 -10.37 19.33
C TYR A 293 -1.75 -10.14 20.72
N GLU A 294 -0.49 -9.81 20.75
CA GLU A 294 0.26 -9.27 21.89
C GLU A 294 0.96 -8.01 21.43
N PHE A 295 1.29 -7.12 22.36
CA PHE A 295 1.92 -5.85 22.05
C PHE A 295 3.09 -5.60 22.98
N ARG A 296 3.98 -4.68 22.58
CA ARG A 296 5.06 -4.14 23.42
C ARG A 296 5.11 -2.63 23.23
N GLU A 297 5.43 -1.92 24.28
CA GLU A 297 5.79 -0.50 24.14
C GLU A 297 7.11 -0.37 23.35
N GLU A 298 7.28 0.73 22.64
CA GLU A 298 8.51 0.97 21.88
C GLU A 298 9.74 1.01 22.79
N THR A 299 9.58 1.48 24.02
CA THR A 299 10.64 1.62 25.04
C THR A 299 10.84 0.38 25.91
N ASP A 300 9.82 -0.47 26.08
CA ASP A 300 9.88 -1.68 26.90
C ASP A 300 9.74 -2.92 26.02
N GLN A 301 10.84 -3.69 25.91
CA GLN A 301 10.89 -4.85 25.03
C GLN A 301 10.69 -6.17 25.76
N GLU A 302 10.57 -6.19 27.06
CA GLU A 302 10.49 -7.42 27.85
C GLU A 302 9.04 -7.82 28.14
N HIS A 303 8.14 -6.86 28.29
CA HIS A 303 6.77 -7.13 28.71
C HIS A 303 5.79 -7.21 27.53
N PHE A 304 5.01 -8.28 27.52
CA PHE A 304 3.93 -8.46 26.55
C PHE A 304 2.62 -7.92 27.11
N ILE A 305 1.98 -7.06 26.36
CA ILE A 305 0.74 -6.38 26.74
C ILE A 305 -0.41 -6.97 25.92
N LYS A 306 -1.54 -7.25 26.58
CA LYS A 306 -2.76 -7.70 25.89
C LYS A 306 -3.45 -6.54 25.18
N PRO A 307 -4.21 -6.78 24.11
CA PRO A 307 -4.94 -5.71 23.39
C PRO A 307 -5.80 -4.84 24.32
N THR A 308 -6.47 -5.46 25.29
CA THR A 308 -7.36 -4.74 26.24
C THR A 308 -6.62 -3.83 27.23
N ALA A 309 -5.32 -4.00 27.41
CA ALA A 309 -4.49 -3.22 28.32
C ALA A 309 -3.74 -2.06 27.64
N LEU A 310 -3.84 -1.91 26.31
CA LEU A 310 -3.21 -0.79 25.61
C LEU A 310 -3.85 0.54 26.05
N GLU A 311 -3.05 1.58 26.11
CA GLU A 311 -3.46 2.92 26.51
C GLU A 311 -3.57 3.85 25.29
N PRO A 312 -4.62 4.66 25.18
CA PRO A 312 -4.71 5.69 24.15
C PRO A 312 -3.52 6.66 24.17
N GLY A 313 -3.06 7.06 22.98
CA GLY A 313 -1.95 7.99 22.80
C GLY A 313 -0.57 7.33 22.80
N LYS A 314 -0.45 6.04 23.11
CA LYS A 314 0.83 5.34 23.11
C LYS A 314 1.07 4.52 21.83
N LEU A 315 2.35 4.32 21.51
CA LEU A 315 2.83 3.49 20.40
C LEU A 315 3.21 2.10 20.88
N TYR A 316 2.78 1.09 20.12
CA TYR A 316 3.02 -0.31 20.43
C TYR A 316 3.49 -1.10 19.21
N GLU A 317 4.51 -1.94 19.39
CA GLU A 317 4.88 -2.97 18.42
C GLU A 317 3.88 -4.12 18.47
N MET A 318 3.33 -4.50 17.32
CA MET A 318 2.42 -5.64 17.22
C MET A 318 3.20 -6.95 17.14
N ILE A 319 2.77 -7.92 17.92
CA ILE A 319 3.31 -9.29 17.95
C ILE A 319 2.16 -10.25 17.75
N VAL A 320 2.31 -11.18 16.83
CA VAL A 320 1.22 -12.08 16.45
C VAL A 320 1.60 -13.55 16.58
N SER A 321 0.60 -14.34 16.94
CA SER A 321 0.64 -15.79 16.81
C SER A 321 -0.61 -16.24 16.06
N ASP A 322 -0.48 -17.20 15.14
CA ASP A 322 -1.61 -17.68 14.36
C ASP A 322 -1.71 -19.20 14.33
N ALA A 323 -2.80 -19.71 13.76
CA ALA A 323 -3.04 -21.16 13.61
C ALA A 323 -2.13 -21.79 12.54
N TYR A 324 -1.38 -21.00 11.77
CA TYR A 324 -0.66 -21.42 10.58
C TYR A 324 0.86 -21.48 10.75
N GLY A 325 1.36 -21.19 11.95
CA GLY A 325 2.76 -21.39 12.30
C GLY A 325 3.50 -20.18 12.84
N LEU A 326 2.92 -18.98 12.81
CA LEU A 326 3.51 -17.82 13.48
C LEU A 326 3.39 -17.99 15.00
N ARG A 327 4.50 -17.87 15.69
CA ARG A 327 4.57 -17.92 17.16
C ARG A 327 5.31 -16.72 17.69
N ARG A 328 4.57 -15.80 18.34
CA ARG A 328 5.10 -14.53 18.84
C ARG A 328 5.98 -13.83 17.78
N TYR A 329 5.48 -13.85 16.55
CA TYR A 329 6.17 -13.21 15.44
C TYR A 329 6.12 -11.70 15.64
N ARG A 330 7.29 -11.08 15.68
CA ARG A 330 7.43 -9.64 15.76
C ARG A 330 7.25 -9.06 14.37
N THR A 331 6.18 -8.31 14.15
CA THR A 331 5.93 -7.68 12.84
C THR A 331 6.95 -6.56 12.58
N GLY A 332 7.44 -5.94 13.64
CA GLY A 332 8.24 -4.72 13.57
C GLY A 332 7.38 -3.47 13.27
N ASP A 333 6.09 -3.63 13.13
CA ASP A 333 5.17 -2.54 12.81
C ASP A 333 4.65 -1.90 14.10
N LEU A 334 4.74 -0.56 14.15
CA LEU A 334 4.33 0.26 15.28
C LEU A 334 2.97 0.88 15.01
N PHE A 335 2.07 0.67 15.96
CA PHE A 335 0.69 1.14 15.92
C PHE A 335 0.43 2.14 17.04
N LEU A 336 -0.20 3.25 16.71
CA LEU A 336 -0.77 4.17 17.68
C LEU A 336 -2.14 3.64 18.13
N CYS A 337 -2.32 3.46 19.43
CA CYS A 337 -3.64 3.27 20.02
C CYS A 337 -4.34 4.63 20.06
N ARG A 338 -5.25 4.93 19.12
CA ARG A 338 -5.94 6.22 19.07
C ARG A 338 -6.94 6.38 20.23
N ARG A 339 -7.71 5.33 20.47
CA ARG A 339 -8.80 5.27 21.44
C ARG A 339 -9.18 3.82 21.73
N LYS A 340 -10.08 3.61 22.66
CA LYS A 340 -10.68 2.30 22.93
C LYS A 340 -12.14 2.25 22.49
N ILE A 341 -12.51 1.15 21.85
CA ILE A 341 -13.89 0.84 21.47
C ILE A 341 -14.27 -0.46 22.17
N ASN A 342 -15.17 -0.40 23.16
CA ASN A 342 -15.55 -1.55 23.99
C ASN A 342 -14.32 -2.33 24.51
N ASN A 343 -13.38 -1.63 25.12
CA ASN A 343 -12.11 -2.17 25.63
C ASN A 343 -11.09 -2.65 24.59
N LEU A 344 -11.39 -2.60 23.30
CA LEU A 344 -10.43 -2.93 22.24
C LEU A 344 -9.72 -1.68 21.73
N PRO A 345 -8.44 -1.76 21.42
CA PRO A 345 -7.71 -0.63 20.87
C PRO A 345 -8.08 -0.40 19.41
N ASP A 346 -8.34 0.85 19.06
CA ASP A 346 -8.40 1.32 17.69
C ASP A 346 -6.98 1.69 17.26
N LEU A 347 -6.39 0.90 16.37
CA LEU A 347 -4.96 0.90 16.04
C LEU A 347 -4.71 1.52 14.67
N VAL A 348 -3.86 2.53 14.62
CA VAL A 348 -3.39 3.11 13.37
C VAL A 348 -1.91 2.80 13.19
N PHE A 349 -1.56 2.23 12.06
CA PHE A 349 -0.17 2.06 11.68
C PHE A 349 0.53 3.42 11.56
N VAL A 350 1.69 3.56 12.19
CA VAL A 350 2.48 4.78 12.15
C VAL A 350 3.76 4.59 11.36
N LYS A 351 4.57 3.62 11.76
CA LYS A 351 5.89 3.35 11.17
C LYS A 351 6.32 1.93 11.45
N ARG A 352 7.36 1.50 10.78
CA ARG A 352 8.08 0.27 11.15
C ARG A 352 9.22 0.61 12.12
N ARG A 353 9.55 -0.34 13.00
CA ARG A 353 10.63 -0.20 13.98
C ARG A 353 11.98 -0.20 13.27
N GLY A 354 12.91 0.59 13.81
CA GLY A 354 14.26 0.76 13.26
C GLY A 354 14.39 2.06 12.46
N LEU A 355 15.60 2.38 12.06
CA LEU A 355 15.88 3.52 11.19
C LEU A 355 15.56 3.12 9.74
N GLN A 356 14.32 3.25 9.37
CA GLN A 356 13.85 3.04 8.00
C GLN A 356 12.75 4.03 7.65
N TYR A 357 12.57 4.25 6.37
CA TYR A 357 11.49 5.08 5.85
C TYR A 357 10.85 4.45 4.60
N SER A 358 9.62 4.81 4.33
CA SER A 358 8.88 4.32 3.17
C SER A 358 7.78 5.29 2.77
N PHE A 359 7.77 5.71 1.52
CA PHE A 359 6.65 6.45 0.92
C PHE A 359 5.63 5.52 0.29
N THR A 360 6.11 4.52 -0.44
CA THR A 360 5.29 3.70 -1.36
C THR A 360 5.43 2.20 -1.11
N GLY A 361 6.12 1.83 -0.03
CA GLY A 361 6.42 0.44 0.31
C GLY A 361 7.87 0.02 0.06
N GLU A 362 8.76 0.93 -0.37
CA GLU A 362 10.18 0.65 -0.65
C GLU A 362 11.00 0.33 0.60
N LYS A 363 10.56 0.80 1.78
CA LYS A 363 11.13 0.49 3.10
C LYS A 363 12.66 0.62 3.12
N LEU A 364 13.15 1.78 2.73
CA LEU A 364 14.58 2.09 2.74
C LEU A 364 15.11 2.09 4.18
N THR A 365 16.16 1.31 4.46
CA THR A 365 16.76 1.19 5.80
C THR A 365 18.05 1.98 5.91
N ALA A 366 18.42 2.35 7.14
CA ALA A 366 19.67 3.05 7.41
C ALA A 366 20.90 2.20 7.02
N GLU A 367 20.81 0.87 7.14
CA GLU A 367 21.87 -0.04 6.74
C GLU A 367 22.09 0.00 5.22
N GLN A 368 21.00 -0.02 4.43
CA GLN A 368 21.07 0.08 2.98
C GLN A 368 21.67 1.43 2.55
N VAL A 369 21.23 2.52 3.18
CA VAL A 369 21.77 3.86 2.93
C VAL A 369 23.26 3.92 3.29
N SER A 370 23.67 3.32 4.42
CA SER A 370 25.09 3.25 4.81
C SER A 370 25.95 2.55 3.77
N VAL A 371 25.49 1.42 3.25
CA VAL A 371 26.23 0.68 2.18
C VAL A 371 26.37 1.55 0.93
N VAL A 372 25.31 2.25 0.54
CA VAL A 372 25.38 3.18 -0.60
C VAL A 372 26.38 4.30 -0.36
N PHE A 373 26.40 4.86 0.85
CA PHE A 373 27.37 5.93 1.18
C PHE A 373 28.81 5.43 1.17
N GLU A 374 29.09 4.19 1.59
CA GLU A 374 30.42 3.60 1.45
C GLU A 374 30.80 3.43 -0.03
N GLN A 375 29.90 2.93 -0.88
CA GLN A 375 30.15 2.82 -2.32
C GLN A 375 30.42 4.19 -2.98
N LEU A 376 29.72 5.24 -2.54
CA LEU A 376 29.99 6.60 -3.00
C LEU A 376 31.36 7.10 -2.53
N ARG A 377 31.75 6.83 -1.28
CA ARG A 377 33.09 7.17 -0.75
C ARG A 377 34.22 6.47 -1.51
N GLU A 378 34.05 5.19 -1.80
CA GLU A 378 35.03 4.42 -2.59
C GLU A 378 35.19 4.97 -4.00
N ARG A 379 34.10 5.41 -4.62
CA ARG A 379 34.11 5.89 -6.01
C ARG A 379 34.57 7.34 -6.13
N TYR A 380 34.28 8.18 -5.16
CA TYR A 380 34.58 9.62 -5.16
C TYR A 380 35.33 10.03 -3.88
N PRO A 381 36.48 9.43 -3.57
CA PRO A 381 37.18 9.65 -2.30
C PRO A 381 37.52 11.11 -2.07
N GLN A 382 37.88 11.86 -3.15
CA GLN A 382 38.22 13.28 -3.09
C GLN A 382 37.02 14.15 -2.67
N VAL A 383 35.78 13.68 -2.90
CA VAL A 383 34.56 14.41 -2.55
C VAL A 383 34.16 14.15 -1.11
N PHE A 384 34.38 12.93 -0.62
CA PHE A 384 33.78 12.45 0.63
C PHE A 384 34.79 12.21 1.77
N ALA A 385 36.08 12.51 1.59
CA ALA A 385 37.13 12.18 2.55
C ALA A 385 36.85 12.66 3.98
N ASP A 386 36.37 13.90 4.15
CA ASP A 386 36.08 14.52 5.45
C ASP A 386 34.66 15.06 5.55
N ARG A 387 33.72 14.44 4.86
CA ARG A 387 32.34 14.93 4.77
C ARG A 387 31.33 13.88 5.21
N TYR A 388 30.23 14.38 5.73
CA TYR A 388 29.13 13.53 6.20
C TYR A 388 28.02 13.49 5.15
N LEU A 389 27.38 12.34 5.06
CA LEU A 389 26.18 12.15 4.26
C LEU A 389 25.03 11.75 5.16
N THR A 390 23.87 12.32 4.91
CA THR A 390 22.61 11.88 5.52
C THR A 390 21.50 11.89 4.49
N CYS A 391 20.61 10.93 4.59
CA CYS A 391 19.46 10.78 3.71
C CYS A 391 18.18 11.21 4.43
N LEU A 392 17.40 12.03 3.80
CA LEU A 392 16.13 12.55 4.31
C LEU A 392 14.99 12.19 3.36
N PRO A 393 13.81 11.82 3.85
CA PRO A 393 12.63 11.74 3.02
C PRO A 393 12.13 13.15 2.66
N SER A 394 11.73 13.35 1.40
CA SER A 394 11.11 14.57 0.90
C SER A 394 9.72 14.27 0.36
N ALA A 395 8.70 14.89 0.97
CA ALA A 395 7.29 14.67 0.65
C ALA A 395 6.74 15.65 -0.39
N GLU A 396 7.50 15.95 -1.43
CA GLU A 396 7.07 16.79 -2.54
C GLU A 396 6.01 16.12 -3.42
N THR A 397 5.63 16.77 -4.51
CA THR A 397 4.61 16.25 -5.44
C THR A 397 4.91 14.82 -5.91
N ILE A 398 6.17 14.53 -6.23
CA ILE A 398 6.66 13.17 -6.37
C ILE A 398 7.59 12.92 -5.18
N PRO A 399 7.21 12.06 -4.22
CA PRO A 399 8.06 11.76 -3.08
C PRO A 399 9.42 11.22 -3.54
N HIS A 400 10.47 11.63 -2.88
CA HIS A 400 11.83 11.20 -3.17
C HIS A 400 12.71 11.29 -1.92
N TYR A 401 13.95 10.91 -2.05
CA TYR A 401 14.93 11.06 -0.99
C TYR A 401 15.94 12.15 -1.34
N LYS A 402 16.20 13.05 -0.38
CA LYS A 402 17.25 14.04 -0.45
C LYS A 402 18.47 13.53 0.30
N VAL A 403 19.62 13.58 -0.31
CA VAL A 403 20.89 13.29 0.33
C VAL A 403 21.60 14.62 0.58
N LEU A 404 21.87 14.91 1.84
CA LEU A 404 22.63 16.07 2.23
C LEU A 404 24.13 15.71 2.31
N LEU A 405 24.94 16.40 1.53
CA LEU A 405 26.40 16.40 1.67
C LEU A 405 26.78 17.56 2.59
N ILE A 406 27.23 17.23 3.80
CA ILE A 406 27.53 18.21 4.84
C ILE A 406 29.04 18.52 4.84
N GLY A 407 29.35 19.77 4.57
CA GLY A 407 30.69 20.30 4.45
C GLY A 407 30.94 21.02 3.12
N GLU A 408 31.90 21.92 3.08
CA GLU A 408 32.26 22.65 1.86
C GLU A 408 32.97 21.73 0.87
N ALA A 409 32.46 21.61 -0.34
CA ALA A 409 33.08 20.88 -1.44
C ALA A 409 33.24 21.78 -2.67
N GLN A 410 34.45 21.89 -3.18
CA GLN A 410 34.70 22.57 -4.45
C GLN A 410 34.65 21.57 -5.60
N ASN A 411 34.10 22.03 -6.76
CA ASN A 411 34.04 21.23 -7.99
C ASN A 411 33.35 19.88 -7.89
N VAL A 412 32.20 19.82 -7.19
CA VAL A 412 31.38 18.60 -7.09
C VAL A 412 30.27 18.66 -8.13
N ASP A 413 30.24 17.66 -9.00
CA ASP A 413 29.06 17.42 -9.83
C ASP A 413 27.98 16.71 -9.00
N VAL A 414 27.11 17.51 -8.37
CA VAL A 414 26.03 17.02 -7.52
C VAL A 414 25.04 16.16 -8.29
N HIS A 415 24.83 16.44 -9.58
CA HIS A 415 23.91 15.68 -10.42
C HIS A 415 24.45 14.28 -10.74
N GLU A 416 25.73 14.15 -11.07
CA GLU A 416 26.33 12.84 -11.31
C GLU A 416 26.33 12.00 -10.02
N ILE A 417 26.64 12.61 -8.87
CA ILE A 417 26.64 11.89 -7.58
C ILE A 417 25.22 11.50 -7.18
N ALA A 418 24.22 12.37 -7.34
CA ALA A 418 22.83 12.06 -7.09
C ALA A 418 22.35 10.87 -7.94
N LYS A 419 22.70 10.88 -9.23
CA LYS A 419 22.39 9.80 -10.16
C LYS A 419 23.02 8.48 -9.70
N ARG A 420 24.28 8.48 -9.30
CA ARG A 420 24.97 7.28 -8.79
C ARG A 420 24.37 6.79 -7.48
N CYS A 421 24.02 7.69 -6.60
CA CYS A 421 23.32 7.34 -5.36
C CYS A 421 21.99 6.63 -5.66
N ASP A 422 21.19 7.16 -6.58
CA ASP A 422 19.94 6.54 -7.02
C ASP A 422 20.19 5.13 -7.63
N GLU A 423 21.20 4.99 -8.50
CA GLU A 423 21.58 3.70 -9.09
C GLU A 423 21.98 2.67 -8.02
N PHE A 424 22.76 3.06 -7.02
CA PHE A 424 23.15 2.17 -5.93
C PHE A 424 21.96 1.79 -5.04
N LEU A 425 21.07 2.75 -4.71
CA LEU A 425 19.85 2.44 -3.98
C LEU A 425 18.94 1.49 -4.74
N ARG A 426 18.82 1.64 -6.04
CA ARG A 426 18.06 0.73 -6.93
C ARG A 426 18.66 -0.67 -6.94
N ALA A 427 19.97 -0.77 -6.93
CA ALA A 427 20.66 -2.07 -6.93
C ALA A 427 20.53 -2.83 -5.59
N ILE A 428 20.49 -2.10 -4.45
CA ILE A 428 20.46 -2.73 -3.13
C ILE A 428 19.04 -2.98 -2.59
N ASN A 429 18.04 -2.26 -3.11
CA ASN A 429 16.66 -2.37 -2.65
C ASN A 429 15.72 -2.56 -3.83
N CYS A 430 15.26 -3.80 -4.05
CA CYS A 430 14.39 -4.15 -5.18
C CYS A 430 13.02 -3.44 -5.14
N GLU A 431 12.51 -3.11 -3.94
CA GLU A 431 11.29 -2.32 -3.80
C GLU A 431 11.52 -0.86 -4.20
N TYR A 432 12.66 -0.28 -3.79
CA TYR A 432 13.06 1.05 -4.25
C TYR A 432 13.14 1.08 -5.78
N GLU A 433 13.82 0.11 -6.40
CA GLU A 433 13.89 -0.03 -7.86
C GLU A 433 12.49 -0.09 -8.50
N SER A 434 11.61 -0.95 -7.98
CA SER A 434 10.23 -1.08 -8.47
C SER A 434 9.45 0.24 -8.41
N LYS A 435 9.63 1.03 -7.33
CA LYS A 435 8.94 2.31 -7.18
C LYS A 435 9.54 3.41 -8.09
N ARG A 436 10.86 3.38 -8.29
CA ARG A 436 11.56 4.26 -9.25
C ARG A 436 11.13 3.95 -10.68
N ALA A 437 11.14 2.68 -11.07
CA ALA A 437 10.73 2.24 -12.42
C ALA A 437 9.26 2.58 -12.74
N SER A 438 8.39 2.57 -11.72
CA SER A 438 6.95 2.89 -11.89
C SER A 438 6.60 4.37 -11.70
N GLY A 439 7.59 5.27 -11.52
CA GLY A 439 7.36 6.70 -11.34
C GLY A 439 6.71 7.10 -10.01
N ARG A 440 6.44 6.13 -9.10
CA ARG A 440 5.87 6.41 -7.78
C ARG A 440 6.84 7.07 -6.82
N LEU A 441 8.12 6.95 -7.08
CA LEU A 441 9.20 7.56 -6.33
C LEU A 441 10.10 8.34 -7.29
N GLY A 442 10.42 9.58 -6.94
CA GLY A 442 11.34 10.43 -7.69
C GLY A 442 12.82 10.03 -7.53
N PRO A 443 13.73 10.51 -8.39
CA PRO A 443 15.16 10.30 -8.24
C PRO A 443 15.68 10.92 -6.95
N VAL A 444 16.83 10.42 -6.49
CA VAL A 444 17.55 11.08 -5.39
C VAL A 444 17.92 12.50 -5.81
N ASP A 445 17.67 13.43 -4.91
CA ASP A 445 18.24 14.77 -4.99
C ASP A 445 19.43 14.88 -4.03
N LEU A 446 20.53 15.52 -4.44
CA LEU A 446 21.70 15.74 -3.62
C LEU A 446 21.94 17.22 -3.42
N ILE A 447 21.93 17.64 -2.16
CA ILE A 447 22.10 19.04 -1.75
C ILE A 447 23.38 19.15 -0.92
N GLN A 448 24.23 20.10 -1.27
CA GLN A 448 25.38 20.46 -0.46
C GLN A 448 24.97 21.54 0.54
N THR A 449 25.34 21.35 1.81
CA THR A 449 25.06 22.30 2.89
C THR A 449 26.29 22.49 3.77
N GLY A 450 26.49 23.72 4.28
CA GLY A 450 27.52 23.99 5.27
C GLY A 450 27.23 23.31 6.61
N THR A 451 28.27 22.95 7.36
CA THR A 451 28.10 22.34 8.68
C THR A 451 27.33 23.23 9.65
N LYS A 452 27.54 24.54 9.60
CA LYS A 452 26.85 25.52 10.44
C LYS A 452 25.39 25.65 10.05
N GLU A 453 25.07 25.78 8.77
CA GLU A 453 23.75 25.87 8.22
C GLU A 453 22.93 24.59 8.53
N PHE A 454 23.55 23.43 8.36
CA PHE A 454 22.96 22.16 8.76
C PHE A 454 22.65 22.16 10.27
N ALA A 455 23.59 22.55 11.12
CA ALA A 455 23.36 22.61 12.55
C ALA A 455 22.24 23.56 12.94
N GLU A 456 22.15 24.73 12.37
CA GLU A 456 21.09 25.73 12.60
C GLU A 456 19.70 25.21 12.17
N THR A 457 19.61 24.57 11.00
CA THR A 457 18.35 24.04 10.46
C THR A 457 17.83 22.86 11.29
N PHE A 458 18.70 22.02 11.79
CA PHE A 458 18.33 20.77 12.45
C PHE A 458 18.45 20.80 13.99
N SER A 459 19.09 21.81 14.58
CA SER A 459 19.26 21.92 16.03
C SER A 459 17.95 22.17 16.78
N SER A 460 16.97 22.82 16.16
CA SER A 460 15.67 23.13 16.77
C SER A 460 14.79 21.88 17.02
N HIS A 461 15.14 20.74 16.44
CA HIS A 461 14.31 19.53 16.47
C HIS A 461 14.83 18.39 17.37
N SER A 462 16.02 18.47 17.96
CA SER A 462 16.63 17.29 18.58
C SER A 462 17.49 17.46 19.83
N GLY A 463 17.43 18.55 20.58
CA GLY A 463 18.18 18.68 21.85
C GLY A 463 19.71 18.56 21.67
N TRP A 464 20.27 19.25 20.78
CA TRP A 464 21.60 19.11 20.14
C TRP A 464 22.83 19.37 20.98
N GLU A 465 22.70 19.87 22.19
CA GLU A 465 23.86 20.48 22.90
C GLU A 465 24.93 19.51 23.37
N SER A 466 24.81 18.20 23.29
CA SER A 466 25.88 17.35 23.82
C SER A 466 26.28 16.08 23.06
N GLN A 467 25.49 15.52 22.13
CA GLN A 467 25.88 14.26 21.43
C GLN A 467 25.22 14.08 20.06
N PHE A 468 25.55 14.89 19.06
CA PHE A 468 25.06 14.65 17.73
C PHE A 468 25.67 13.40 17.11
N LYS A 469 24.82 12.45 16.69
CA LYS A 469 25.22 11.31 15.87
C LYS A 469 24.67 11.51 14.45
N PHE A 470 25.56 11.60 13.48
CA PHE A 470 25.17 11.58 12.08
C PHE A 470 24.55 10.23 11.75
N LEU A 471 23.24 10.23 11.51
CA LEU A 471 22.51 9.05 11.10
C LEU A 471 22.51 8.98 9.55
N PRO A 472 22.75 7.81 8.97
CA PRO A 472 22.69 7.65 7.51
C PRO A 472 21.32 7.99 6.94
N LEU A 473 20.27 7.65 7.68
CA LEU A 473 18.89 7.94 7.34
C LEU A 473 18.18 8.62 8.52
N CYS A 474 17.62 9.80 8.27
CA CYS A 474 16.88 10.59 9.26
C CYS A 474 15.38 10.63 8.92
N PRO A 475 14.60 9.62 9.28
CA PRO A 475 13.19 9.54 8.88
C PRO A 475 12.29 10.54 9.60
N HIS A 476 12.77 11.24 10.62
CA HIS A 476 12.01 12.22 11.40
C HIS A 476 12.11 13.64 10.84
N LEU A 477 13.04 13.87 9.93
CA LEU A 477 13.27 15.17 9.31
C LEU A 477 12.65 15.15 7.91
N ILE A 478 11.36 15.45 7.84
CA ILE A 478 10.69 15.61 6.55
C ILE A 478 10.97 17.03 6.08
N CYS A 479 11.70 17.18 4.97
CA CYS A 479 11.80 18.46 4.29
C CYS A 479 10.42 18.82 3.74
N ASN A 480 9.69 19.68 4.41
CA ASN A 480 8.58 20.41 3.82
C ASN A 480 9.17 21.63 3.15
N ASP A 481 9.07 21.73 1.84
CA ASP A 481 9.42 22.95 1.12
C ASP A 481 8.50 24.10 1.54
N THR A 482 8.95 24.86 2.52
CA THR A 482 8.53 26.25 2.75
C THR A 482 9.64 26.99 3.49
N THR A 483 10.79 27.13 2.86
CA THR A 483 11.62 28.31 3.05
C THR A 483 12.53 28.46 1.82
N HIS A 484 12.17 29.37 0.97
CA HIS A 484 13.13 30.03 0.11
C HIS A 484 14.26 30.56 0.99
N VAL A 485 15.43 29.96 0.88
CA VAL A 485 16.65 30.67 1.26
C VAL A 485 17.01 31.52 0.07
N SER A 486 16.73 32.81 0.21
CA SER A 486 17.16 33.90 -0.68
C SER A 486 18.67 34.04 -0.67
#